data_9b8fd9320426b569c73abc738559cbc5
#
_entry.id   9b8fd9320426b569c73abc738559cbc5
#
_cell.length_a   1.000
_cell.length_b   1.000
_cell.length_c   1.000
_cell.angle_alpha   90.00
_cell.angle_beta   90.00
_cell.angle_gamma   90.00
#
_symmetry.space_group_name_H-M   'P 1'
#
loop_
_entity.id
_entity.type
_entity.pdbx_description
1 polymer ?
#
loop_
_entity_poly.entity_id
_entity_poly.type
_entity_poly.pdbx_seq_one_letter_code
_entity_poly.pdbx_strand_id
1 'polypeptide(L)'
;MTASPRPAEFSPADLAPIVGALRAAGCVFAEEEARLLASSARTPADLTALVTRRVAGLPLEQVLGWAEFCGQRIAVDPGVFVPRRRTEYLARVAIMLGWQAARPGEPVVVLDLCCGTAAVGAAVAAALDHAELHAADVDPAAVRCARRNVAAADGQVYEGDLYDPLPGTLRGRVDVLAANVPYIPAGEIALLPPEARLHEPRVALDGGADGLDLLRRVAAAAPQWLAPGGSLLSEVSERQAAAARRAVAASGLGTRVTSSSDMDATVIVGTRYGTLHR
;
A
#
# COMPACT_ATOMS: atom_id res chain seq x y z
N MET A 1 -11.53 28.27 19.00
CA MET A 1 -12.20 27.11 18.39
C MET A 1 -13.02 27.62 17.21
N THR A 2 -12.43 27.67 16.03
CA THR A 2 -13.14 28.02 14.79
C THR A 2 -13.82 26.76 14.29
N ALA A 3 -15.16 26.77 14.22
CA ALA A 3 -15.95 25.68 13.67
C ALA A 3 -15.49 25.41 12.22
N SER A 4 -15.12 24.16 11.92
CA SER A 4 -14.88 23.75 10.54
C SER A 4 -16.15 24.02 9.72
N PRO A 5 -16.06 24.64 8.54
CA PRO A 5 -17.22 24.89 7.70
C PRO A 5 -17.86 23.54 7.31
N ARG A 6 -19.19 23.46 7.39
CA ARG A 6 -19.93 22.29 6.93
C ARG A 6 -19.68 22.08 5.43
N PRO A 7 -19.58 20.81 4.97
CA PRO A 7 -19.55 20.52 3.54
C PRO A 7 -20.75 21.15 2.84
N ALA A 8 -20.56 21.60 1.59
CA ALA A 8 -21.66 22.09 0.78
C ALA A 8 -22.63 20.92 0.50
N GLU A 9 -23.93 21.15 0.72
CA GLU A 9 -24.96 20.16 0.38
C GLU A 9 -25.30 20.30 -1.11
N PHE A 10 -25.00 19.27 -1.89
CA PHE A 10 -25.33 19.20 -3.32
C PHE A 10 -26.54 18.29 -3.53
N SER A 11 -27.54 18.78 -4.26
CA SER A 11 -28.73 17.99 -4.62
C SER A 11 -28.40 16.96 -5.71
N PRO A 12 -29.23 15.92 -5.89
CA PRO A 12 -29.10 15.00 -7.03
C PRO A 12 -29.13 15.71 -8.40
N ALA A 13 -29.84 16.83 -8.51
CA ALA A 13 -29.89 17.63 -9.73
C ALA A 13 -28.57 18.33 -10.04
N ASP A 14 -27.83 18.76 -9.00
CA ASP A 14 -26.50 19.35 -9.15
C ASP A 14 -25.44 18.30 -9.57
N LEU A 15 -25.65 17.03 -9.22
CA LEU A 15 -24.71 15.95 -9.56
C LEU A 15 -24.93 15.40 -10.98
N ALA A 16 -26.10 15.52 -11.56
CA ALA A 16 -26.40 14.94 -12.87
C ALA A 16 -25.44 15.41 -14.00
N PRO A 17 -25.10 16.71 -14.12
CA PRO A 17 -24.11 17.16 -15.11
C PRO A 17 -22.70 16.58 -14.84
N ILE A 18 -22.34 16.44 -13.58
CA ILE A 18 -21.03 15.89 -13.16
C ILE A 18 -20.92 14.42 -13.55
N VAL A 19 -21.96 13.63 -13.27
CA VAL A 19 -22.04 12.23 -13.71
C VAL A 19 -21.90 12.12 -15.22
N GLY A 20 -22.57 13.00 -15.98
CA GLY A 20 -22.44 13.06 -17.44
C GLY A 20 -21.00 13.32 -17.90
N ALA A 21 -20.31 14.27 -17.27
CA ALA A 21 -18.93 14.61 -17.60
C ALA A 21 -17.96 13.47 -17.25
N LEU A 22 -18.10 12.83 -16.08
CA LEU A 22 -17.30 11.69 -15.66
C LEU A 22 -17.48 10.47 -16.59
N ARG A 23 -18.71 10.17 -16.99
CA ARG A 23 -18.99 9.10 -17.96
C ARG A 23 -18.36 9.39 -19.32
N ALA A 24 -18.46 10.62 -19.80
CA ALA A 24 -17.83 11.02 -21.05
C ALA A 24 -16.30 10.92 -21.00
N ALA A 25 -15.71 11.07 -19.82
CA ALA A 25 -14.28 10.86 -19.55
C ALA A 25 -13.88 9.38 -19.34
N GLY A 26 -14.85 8.43 -19.39
CA GLY A 26 -14.60 7.00 -19.25
C GLY A 26 -14.66 6.45 -17.81
N CYS A 27 -15.14 7.24 -16.84
CA CYS A 27 -15.31 6.77 -15.46
C CYS A 27 -16.46 5.75 -15.38
N VAL A 28 -16.16 4.52 -14.98
CA VAL A 28 -17.12 3.42 -14.91
C VAL A 28 -18.12 3.62 -13.77
N PHE A 29 -17.66 4.15 -12.63
CA PHE A 29 -18.44 4.37 -11.41
C PHE A 29 -18.82 5.86 -11.24
N ALA A 30 -19.23 6.53 -12.32
CA ALA A 30 -19.41 7.98 -12.38
C ALA A 30 -20.36 8.54 -11.30
N GLU A 31 -21.41 7.81 -10.91
CA GLU A 31 -22.35 8.24 -9.87
C GLU A 31 -21.73 8.22 -8.48
N GLU A 32 -20.94 7.18 -8.20
CA GLU A 32 -20.24 7.04 -6.92
C GLU A 32 -19.12 8.06 -6.82
N GLU A 33 -18.34 8.21 -7.88
CA GLU A 33 -17.28 9.22 -7.96
C GLU A 33 -17.85 10.64 -7.80
N ALA A 34 -18.98 10.96 -8.44
CA ALA A 34 -19.63 12.27 -8.31
C ALA A 34 -20.03 12.56 -6.84
N ARG A 35 -20.59 11.56 -6.12
CA ARG A 35 -20.93 11.71 -4.70
C ARG A 35 -19.69 11.92 -3.82
N LEU A 36 -18.61 11.16 -4.08
CA LEU A 36 -17.35 11.29 -3.33
C LEU A 36 -16.73 12.68 -3.55
N LEU A 37 -16.67 13.15 -4.80
CA LEU A 37 -16.18 14.50 -5.13
C LEU A 37 -17.01 15.57 -4.45
N ALA A 38 -18.34 15.47 -4.50
CA ALA A 38 -19.26 16.41 -3.86
C ALA A 38 -19.10 16.41 -2.34
N SER A 39 -18.97 15.23 -1.70
CA SER A 39 -18.78 15.12 -0.24
C SER A 39 -17.45 15.69 0.22
N SER A 40 -16.46 15.77 -0.65
CA SER A 40 -15.12 16.31 -0.37
C SER A 40 -15.00 17.79 -0.65
N ALA A 41 -15.91 18.37 -1.47
CA ALA A 41 -15.92 19.78 -1.82
C ALA A 41 -16.51 20.63 -0.68
N ARG A 42 -15.89 21.78 -0.41
CA ARG A 42 -16.38 22.76 0.56
C ARG A 42 -17.22 23.85 -0.09
N THR A 43 -17.00 24.09 -1.38
CA THR A 43 -17.69 25.10 -2.19
C THR A 43 -18.01 24.53 -3.58
N PRO A 44 -18.95 25.14 -4.33
CA PRO A 44 -19.18 24.78 -5.75
C PRO A 44 -17.94 24.95 -6.63
N ALA A 45 -17.09 25.94 -6.34
CA ALA A 45 -15.82 26.13 -7.05
C ALA A 45 -14.83 24.99 -6.77
N ASP A 46 -14.75 24.51 -5.52
CA ASP A 46 -13.95 23.34 -5.17
C ASP A 46 -14.43 22.11 -5.94
N LEU A 47 -15.75 21.88 -5.98
CA LEU A 47 -16.32 20.74 -6.72
C LEU A 47 -15.96 20.82 -8.21
N THR A 48 -16.09 21.99 -8.82
CA THR A 48 -15.70 22.18 -10.23
C THR A 48 -14.22 21.86 -10.45
N ALA A 49 -13.34 22.29 -9.54
CA ALA A 49 -11.91 22.03 -9.63
C ALA A 49 -11.59 20.51 -9.49
N LEU A 50 -12.24 19.81 -8.53
CA LEU A 50 -12.10 18.37 -8.36
C LEU A 50 -12.56 17.60 -9.60
N VAL A 51 -13.75 17.94 -10.14
CA VAL A 51 -14.30 17.32 -11.35
C VAL A 51 -13.37 17.56 -12.55
N THR A 52 -12.86 18.78 -12.72
CA THR A 52 -11.93 19.10 -13.82
C THR A 52 -10.69 18.23 -13.77
N ARG A 53 -10.09 18.06 -12.60
CA ARG A 53 -8.91 17.20 -12.40
C ARG A 53 -9.26 15.73 -12.72
N ARG A 54 -10.40 15.24 -12.26
CA ARG A 54 -10.83 13.85 -12.49
C ARG A 54 -11.09 13.58 -13.97
N VAL A 55 -11.80 14.48 -14.66
CA VAL A 55 -12.07 14.41 -16.11
C VAL A 55 -10.76 14.48 -16.93
N ALA A 56 -9.73 15.18 -16.42
CA ALA A 56 -8.40 15.19 -17.02
C ALA A 56 -7.62 13.86 -16.86
N GLY A 57 -8.21 12.85 -16.18
CA GLY A 57 -7.67 11.49 -16.07
C GLY A 57 -6.84 11.23 -14.81
N LEU A 58 -6.77 12.16 -13.83
CA LEU A 58 -6.09 11.89 -12.57
C LEU A 58 -6.83 10.82 -11.76
N PRO A 59 -6.12 9.94 -11.05
CA PRO A 59 -6.74 8.99 -10.13
C PRO A 59 -7.67 9.69 -9.13
N LEU A 60 -8.83 9.10 -8.86
CA LEU A 60 -9.83 9.68 -7.96
C LEU A 60 -9.24 10.00 -6.59
N GLU A 61 -8.46 9.08 -6.03
CA GLU A 61 -7.85 9.20 -4.72
C GLU A 61 -6.83 10.35 -4.66
N GLN A 62 -6.06 10.56 -5.73
CA GLN A 62 -5.17 11.72 -5.83
C GLN A 62 -5.94 13.04 -5.99
N VAL A 63 -7.14 13.00 -6.59
CA VAL A 63 -8.03 14.17 -6.68
C VAL A 63 -8.62 14.48 -5.31
N LEU A 64 -9.09 13.46 -4.58
CA LEU A 64 -9.67 13.57 -3.24
C LEU A 64 -8.62 13.87 -2.16
N GLY A 65 -7.36 13.46 -2.38
CA GLY A 65 -6.28 13.54 -1.41
C GLY A 65 -6.28 12.39 -0.39
N TRP A 66 -7.12 11.36 -0.57
CA TRP A 66 -7.19 10.19 0.29
C TRP A 66 -7.77 8.98 -0.43
N ALA A 67 -7.45 7.79 0.09
CA ALA A 67 -8.03 6.50 -0.29
C ALA A 67 -8.61 5.82 0.95
N GLU A 68 -9.65 5.00 0.74
CA GLU A 68 -10.09 4.06 1.78
C GLU A 68 -9.25 2.78 1.68
N PHE A 69 -8.71 2.34 2.82
CA PHE A 69 -7.93 1.12 2.90
C PHE A 69 -8.09 0.47 4.27
N CYS A 70 -8.58 -0.77 4.32
CA CYS A 70 -8.89 -1.50 5.55
C CYS A 70 -9.78 -0.69 6.52
N GLY A 71 -10.77 0.04 6.00
CA GLY A 71 -11.69 0.88 6.78
C GLY A 71 -11.08 2.18 7.32
N GLN A 72 -9.87 2.53 6.90
CA GLN A 72 -9.18 3.77 7.28
C GLN A 72 -9.09 4.73 6.10
N ARG A 73 -9.04 6.03 6.38
CA ARG A 73 -8.67 7.03 5.39
C ARG A 73 -7.16 7.21 5.39
N ILE A 74 -6.55 6.86 4.27
CA ILE A 74 -5.12 6.99 4.01
C ILE A 74 -4.91 8.22 3.11
N ALA A 75 -4.11 9.17 3.55
CA ALA A 75 -3.76 10.33 2.70
C ALA A 75 -3.00 9.86 1.45
N VAL A 76 -3.34 10.43 0.30
CA VAL A 76 -2.69 10.15 -1.00
C VAL A 76 -2.34 11.46 -1.67
N ASP A 77 -1.05 11.70 -1.88
CA ASP A 77 -0.57 12.88 -2.60
C ASP A 77 -0.54 12.63 -4.12
N PRO A 78 -0.67 13.69 -4.94
CA PRO A 78 -0.43 13.59 -6.37
C PRO A 78 0.94 12.96 -6.68
N GLY A 79 0.96 12.01 -7.62
CA GLY A 79 2.18 11.31 -8.01
C GLY A 79 2.65 10.21 -7.06
N VAL A 80 1.93 9.93 -5.98
CA VAL A 80 2.17 8.77 -5.11
C VAL A 80 1.28 7.61 -5.54
N PHE A 81 1.80 6.39 -5.45
CA PHE A 81 1.04 5.17 -5.77
C PHE A 81 -0.22 5.07 -4.91
N VAL A 82 -1.36 4.84 -5.57
CA VAL A 82 -2.66 4.69 -4.90
C VAL A 82 -2.78 3.29 -4.29
N PRO A 83 -3.07 3.16 -2.98
CA PRO A 83 -3.29 1.84 -2.37
C PRO A 83 -4.46 1.12 -3.06
N ARG A 84 -4.27 -0.15 -3.42
CA ARG A 84 -5.28 -0.95 -4.13
C ARG A 84 -6.11 -1.79 -3.17
N ARG A 85 -7.40 -1.91 -3.44
CA ARG A 85 -8.31 -2.73 -2.63
C ARG A 85 -7.82 -4.18 -2.48
N ARG A 86 -7.26 -4.80 -3.54
CA ARG A 86 -6.69 -6.15 -3.46
C ARG A 86 -5.54 -6.25 -2.46
N THR A 87 -4.75 -5.18 -2.28
CA THR A 87 -3.64 -5.13 -1.32
C THR A 87 -4.12 -5.18 0.13
N GLU A 88 -5.41 -4.94 0.42
CA GLU A 88 -5.98 -5.19 1.75
C GLU A 88 -5.85 -6.66 2.17
N TYR A 89 -5.79 -7.61 1.21
CA TYR A 89 -5.54 -9.00 1.54
C TYR A 89 -4.14 -9.21 2.12
N LEU A 90 -3.13 -8.55 1.56
CA LEU A 90 -1.77 -8.52 2.12
C LEU A 90 -1.81 -7.99 3.56
N ALA A 91 -2.49 -6.86 3.80
CA ALA A 91 -2.63 -6.28 5.13
C ALA A 91 -3.33 -7.24 6.11
N ARG A 92 -4.42 -7.90 5.70
CA ARG A 92 -5.14 -8.90 6.53
C ARG A 92 -4.24 -10.08 6.92
N VAL A 93 -3.45 -10.61 5.98
CA VAL A 93 -2.49 -11.69 6.28
C VAL A 93 -1.40 -11.19 7.22
N ALA A 94 -0.90 -9.96 7.04
CA ALA A 94 0.09 -9.34 7.90
C ALA A 94 -0.44 -9.12 9.34
N ILE A 95 -1.67 -8.64 9.50
CA ILE A 95 -2.35 -8.49 10.78
C ILE A 95 -2.47 -9.84 11.51
N MET A 96 -2.90 -10.88 10.81
CA MET A 96 -3.02 -12.22 11.39
C MET A 96 -1.67 -12.73 11.90
N LEU A 97 -0.59 -12.53 11.14
CA LEU A 97 0.76 -12.92 11.56
C LEU A 97 1.27 -12.05 12.70
N GLY A 98 0.91 -10.75 12.73
CA GLY A 98 1.20 -9.86 13.85
C GLY A 98 0.56 -10.35 15.15
N TRP A 99 -0.72 -10.74 15.14
CA TRP A 99 -1.38 -11.34 16.31
C TRP A 99 -0.69 -12.62 16.77
N GLN A 100 -0.23 -13.47 15.86
CA GLN A 100 0.50 -14.69 16.18
C GLN A 100 1.89 -14.42 16.78
N ALA A 101 2.53 -13.32 16.39
CA ALA A 101 3.82 -12.90 16.90
C ALA A 101 3.75 -12.15 18.24
N ALA A 102 2.57 -11.63 18.60
CA ALA A 102 2.38 -10.81 19.80
C ALA A 102 2.81 -11.54 21.08
N ARG A 103 3.58 -10.84 21.92
CA ARG A 103 4.07 -11.30 23.22
C ARG A 103 3.66 -10.32 24.30
N PRO A 104 3.32 -10.78 25.51
CA PRO A 104 2.95 -9.89 26.60
C PRO A 104 4.04 -8.87 26.91
N GLY A 105 3.70 -7.58 26.86
CA GLY A 105 4.61 -6.48 27.19
C GLY A 105 5.65 -6.09 26.13
N GLU A 106 5.69 -6.79 25.01
CA GLU A 106 6.59 -6.46 23.89
C GLU A 106 5.80 -5.93 22.68
N PRO A 107 6.30 -4.92 21.95
CA PRO A 107 5.69 -4.51 20.69
C PRO A 107 5.93 -5.55 19.59
N VAL A 108 4.96 -5.71 18.70
CA VAL A 108 5.17 -6.39 17.43
C VAL A 108 5.91 -5.43 16.49
N VAL A 109 7.10 -5.82 16.04
CA VAL A 109 7.90 -4.99 15.13
C VAL A 109 7.42 -5.21 13.70
N VAL A 110 6.84 -4.15 13.12
CA VAL A 110 6.29 -4.13 11.76
C VAL A 110 7.19 -3.30 10.85
N LEU A 111 7.58 -3.86 9.72
CA LEU A 111 8.33 -3.16 8.68
C LEU A 111 7.54 -3.20 7.37
N ASP A 112 7.23 -2.02 6.81
CA ASP A 112 6.59 -1.82 5.50
C ASP A 112 7.61 -1.29 4.51
N LEU A 113 8.11 -2.14 3.60
CA LEU A 113 9.07 -1.80 2.55
C LEU A 113 8.38 -1.49 1.22
N CYS A 114 8.93 -0.53 0.47
CA CYS A 114 8.29 0.04 -0.72
C CYS A 114 6.89 0.53 -0.34
N CYS A 115 6.85 1.27 0.77
CA CYS A 115 5.62 1.52 1.51
C CYS A 115 4.63 2.45 0.78
N GLY A 116 5.09 3.23 -0.21
CA GLY A 116 4.24 4.20 -0.89
C GLY A 116 3.59 5.17 0.10
N THR A 117 2.29 5.05 0.28
CA THR A 117 1.53 5.78 1.31
C THR A 117 1.65 5.20 2.71
N ALA A 118 2.34 4.07 2.90
CA ALA A 118 2.36 3.24 4.10
C ALA A 118 0.97 2.74 4.55
N ALA A 119 0.06 2.51 3.60
CA ALA A 119 -1.29 2.03 3.89
C ALA A 119 -1.28 0.66 4.58
N VAL A 120 -0.38 -0.25 4.15
CA VAL A 120 -0.26 -1.59 4.74
C VAL A 120 0.26 -1.49 6.17
N GLY A 121 1.37 -0.79 6.39
CA GLY A 121 1.95 -0.59 7.71
C GLY A 121 0.98 0.07 8.69
N ALA A 122 0.29 1.13 8.26
CA ALA A 122 -0.71 1.83 9.07
C ALA A 122 -1.89 0.92 9.45
N ALA A 123 -2.40 0.11 8.50
CA ALA A 123 -3.48 -0.83 8.76
C ALA A 123 -3.06 -1.92 9.74
N VAL A 124 -1.83 -2.45 9.61
CA VAL A 124 -1.30 -3.46 10.54
C VAL A 124 -1.13 -2.87 11.94
N ALA A 125 -0.49 -1.71 12.07
CA ALA A 125 -0.27 -1.07 13.36
C ALA A 125 -1.57 -0.73 14.08
N ALA A 126 -2.60 -0.27 13.35
CA ALA A 126 -3.91 0.04 13.95
C ALA A 126 -4.70 -1.18 14.42
N ALA A 127 -4.39 -2.37 13.91
CA ALA A 127 -5.05 -3.62 14.30
C ALA A 127 -4.36 -4.36 15.45
N LEU A 128 -3.16 -3.93 15.83
CA LEU A 128 -2.37 -4.52 16.90
C LEU A 128 -2.45 -3.65 18.17
N ASP A 129 -2.55 -4.27 19.34
CA ASP A 129 -2.59 -3.55 20.62
C ASP A 129 -1.31 -2.76 20.89
N HIS A 130 -0.15 -3.30 20.46
CA HIS A 130 1.15 -2.67 20.64
C HIS A 130 2.05 -2.99 19.43
N ALA A 131 2.31 -2.02 18.58
CA ALA A 131 3.15 -2.13 17.39
C ALA A 131 4.30 -1.11 17.42
N GLU A 132 5.50 -1.54 17.01
CA GLU A 132 6.63 -0.69 16.63
C GLU A 132 6.67 -0.64 15.12
N LEU A 133 6.16 0.44 14.51
CA LEU A 133 6.01 0.57 13.04
C LEU A 133 7.19 1.30 12.42
N HIS A 134 7.79 0.65 11.44
CA HIS A 134 8.79 1.21 10.54
C HIS A 134 8.32 1.09 9.09
N ALA A 135 8.61 2.09 8.26
CA ALA A 135 8.31 2.08 6.84
C ALA A 135 9.47 2.67 6.04
N ALA A 136 9.70 2.20 4.83
CA ALA A 136 10.73 2.74 3.96
C ALA A 136 10.28 2.79 2.50
N ASP A 137 10.68 3.87 1.82
CA ASP A 137 10.47 4.03 0.38
C ASP A 137 11.63 4.83 -0.24
N VAL A 138 11.91 4.58 -1.51
CA VAL A 138 12.94 5.29 -2.27
C VAL A 138 12.44 6.63 -2.81
N ASP A 139 11.11 6.78 -2.96
CA ASP A 139 10.51 8.01 -3.47
C ASP A 139 10.28 9.03 -2.34
N PRO A 140 10.93 10.20 -2.38
CA PRO A 140 10.72 11.26 -1.39
C PRO A 140 9.26 11.74 -1.27
N ALA A 141 8.46 11.66 -2.36
CA ALA A 141 7.05 12.02 -2.32
C ALA A 141 6.23 10.98 -1.52
N ALA A 142 6.50 9.69 -1.74
CA ALA A 142 5.92 8.60 -0.96
C ALA A 142 6.27 8.73 0.53
N VAL A 143 7.54 8.98 0.86
CA VAL A 143 8.02 9.17 2.24
C VAL A 143 7.29 10.31 2.95
N ARG A 144 7.12 11.46 2.27
CA ARG A 144 6.36 12.59 2.85
C ARG A 144 4.90 12.24 3.10
N CYS A 145 4.28 11.51 2.18
CA CYS A 145 2.91 11.03 2.30
C CYS A 145 2.78 10.02 3.45
N ALA A 146 3.65 9.01 3.48
CA ALA A 146 3.69 7.96 4.49
C ALA A 146 3.80 8.50 5.92
N ARG A 147 4.67 9.50 6.16
CA ARG A 147 4.84 10.12 7.49
C ARG A 147 3.54 10.63 8.10
N ARG A 148 2.61 11.12 7.29
CA ARG A 148 1.29 11.56 7.77
C ARG A 148 0.42 10.38 8.17
N ASN A 149 0.48 9.31 7.39
CA ASN A 149 -0.37 8.14 7.58
C ASN A 149 0.05 7.27 8.78
N VAL A 150 1.35 7.25 9.10
CA VAL A 150 1.85 6.48 10.25
C VAL A 150 1.93 7.29 11.55
N ALA A 151 1.62 8.58 11.52
CA ALA A 151 1.77 9.47 12.67
C ALA A 151 0.93 9.05 13.89
N ALA A 152 -0.27 8.49 13.67
CA ALA A 152 -1.14 8.02 14.74
C ALA A 152 -0.58 6.78 15.49
N ALA A 153 0.36 6.07 14.88
CA ALA A 153 1.06 4.92 15.44
C ALA A 153 2.50 5.25 15.86
N ASP A 154 2.88 6.53 15.93
CA ASP A 154 4.26 7.00 16.17
C ASP A 154 5.29 6.31 15.24
N GLY A 155 4.85 5.91 14.03
CA GLY A 155 5.63 5.16 13.06
C GLY A 155 6.81 5.97 12.51
N GLN A 156 7.92 5.28 12.24
CA GLN A 156 9.13 5.86 11.68
C GLN A 156 9.19 5.60 10.17
N VAL A 157 9.47 6.65 9.37
CA VAL A 157 9.57 6.54 7.91
C VAL A 157 10.94 6.97 7.43
N TYR A 158 11.59 6.10 6.69
CA TYR A 158 12.93 6.25 6.15
C TYR A 158 12.92 6.42 4.64
N GLU A 159 13.80 7.29 4.13
CA GLU A 159 13.99 7.51 2.70
C GLU A 159 15.25 6.77 2.23
N GLY A 160 15.10 5.84 1.28
CA GLY A 160 16.21 5.10 0.69
C GLY A 160 15.80 3.78 0.07
N ASP A 161 16.79 3.07 -0.46
CA ASP A 161 16.58 1.82 -1.19
C ASP A 161 16.47 0.62 -0.22
N LEU A 162 15.25 0.06 -0.15
CA LEU A 162 14.91 -1.11 0.66
C LEU A 162 15.38 -0.98 2.11
N TYR A 163 16.38 -1.76 2.49
CA TYR A 163 16.88 -1.86 3.86
C TYR A 163 17.99 -0.85 4.20
N ASP A 164 18.57 -0.18 3.21
CA ASP A 164 19.75 0.67 3.40
C ASP A 164 19.55 1.81 4.42
N PRO A 165 18.38 2.49 4.44
CA PRO A 165 18.16 3.59 5.38
C PRO A 165 17.77 3.14 6.78
N LEU A 166 17.54 1.84 7.01
CA LEU A 166 17.01 1.33 8.26
C LEU A 166 18.09 1.26 9.36
N PRO A 167 17.72 1.58 10.61
CA PRO A 167 18.65 1.44 11.73
C PRO A 167 19.02 -0.02 11.96
N GLY A 168 20.32 -0.26 12.19
CA GLY A 168 20.86 -1.61 12.45
C GLY A 168 20.23 -2.31 13.66
N THR A 169 19.62 -1.56 14.57
CA THR A 169 18.89 -2.08 15.74
C THR A 169 17.64 -2.89 15.38
N LEU A 170 17.13 -2.79 14.17
CA LEU A 170 16.00 -3.61 13.69
C LEU A 170 16.42 -5.00 13.21
N ARG A 171 17.72 -5.24 13.01
CA ARG A 171 18.20 -6.55 12.54
C ARG A 171 17.82 -7.67 13.53
N GLY A 172 17.19 -8.71 12.99
CA GLY A 172 16.74 -9.87 13.75
C GLY A 172 15.53 -9.62 14.66
N ARG A 173 14.86 -8.46 14.53
CA ARG A 173 13.73 -8.09 15.39
C ARG A 173 12.39 -8.00 14.66
N VAL A 174 12.38 -7.93 13.34
CA VAL A 174 11.16 -7.71 12.56
C VAL A 174 10.26 -8.95 12.61
N ASP A 175 9.09 -8.82 13.19
CA ASP A 175 8.09 -9.90 13.28
C ASP A 175 7.26 -9.99 11.99
N VAL A 176 6.87 -8.84 11.43
CA VAL A 176 6.08 -8.73 10.19
C VAL A 176 6.78 -7.78 9.23
N LEU A 177 7.24 -8.31 8.09
CA LEU A 177 7.82 -7.55 7.00
C LEU A 177 6.86 -7.60 5.82
N ALA A 178 6.09 -6.53 5.61
CA ALA A 178 5.29 -6.35 4.41
C ALA A 178 6.11 -5.65 3.33
N ALA A 179 6.02 -6.13 2.09
CA ALA A 179 6.70 -5.53 0.95
C ALA A 179 5.80 -5.63 -0.29
N ASN A 180 4.97 -4.61 -0.52
CA ASN A 180 4.20 -4.52 -1.76
C ASN A 180 5.08 -3.94 -2.86
N VAL A 181 6.07 -4.72 -3.28
CA VAL A 181 7.05 -4.28 -4.29
C VAL A 181 6.41 -4.12 -5.66
N PRO A 182 6.94 -3.25 -6.55
CA PRO A 182 6.59 -3.23 -7.96
C PRO A 182 6.74 -4.63 -8.56
N TYR A 183 5.67 -5.16 -9.15
CA TYR A 183 5.66 -6.52 -9.69
C TYR A 183 5.21 -6.62 -11.16
N ILE A 184 5.02 -5.49 -11.83
CA ILE A 184 4.64 -5.47 -13.25
C ILE A 184 5.90 -5.68 -14.10
N PRO A 185 5.91 -6.67 -15.01
CA PRO A 185 7.00 -6.83 -15.95
C PRO A 185 7.19 -5.56 -16.79
N ALA A 186 8.43 -5.13 -17.00
CA ALA A 186 8.73 -3.88 -17.69
C ALA A 186 8.06 -3.78 -19.07
N GLY A 187 7.93 -4.92 -19.79
CA GLY A 187 7.24 -4.99 -21.09
C GLY A 187 5.71 -4.87 -21.02
N GLU A 188 5.10 -5.03 -19.84
CA GLU A 188 3.65 -4.96 -19.63
C GLU A 188 3.17 -3.59 -19.13
N ILE A 189 4.08 -2.70 -18.74
CA ILE A 189 3.73 -1.35 -18.22
C ILE A 189 2.89 -0.56 -19.24
N ALA A 190 3.18 -0.70 -20.52
CA ALA A 190 2.42 -0.03 -21.59
C ALA A 190 0.96 -0.49 -21.68
N LEU A 191 0.62 -1.65 -21.12
CA LEU A 191 -0.73 -2.25 -21.12
C LEU A 191 -1.56 -1.79 -19.93
N LEU A 192 -0.97 -1.09 -18.97
CA LEU A 192 -1.69 -0.56 -17.81
C LEU A 192 -2.72 0.49 -18.22
N PRO A 193 -3.80 0.62 -17.43
CA PRO A 193 -4.75 1.72 -17.60
C PRO A 193 -4.03 3.08 -17.64
N PRO A 194 -4.50 4.03 -18.46
CA PRO A 194 -3.88 5.35 -18.58
C PRO A 194 -3.67 6.05 -17.24
N GLU A 195 -4.60 5.92 -16.32
CA GLU A 195 -4.55 6.46 -14.96
C GLU A 195 -3.28 6.06 -14.21
N ALA A 196 -2.98 4.76 -14.15
CA ALA A 196 -1.78 4.26 -13.49
C ALA A 196 -0.52 4.65 -14.28
N ARG A 197 -0.54 4.45 -15.60
CA ARG A 197 0.62 4.66 -16.46
C ARG A 197 1.09 6.12 -16.53
N LEU A 198 0.16 7.09 -16.47
CA LEU A 198 0.45 8.52 -16.65
C LEU A 198 0.63 9.26 -15.32
N HIS A 199 0.02 8.79 -14.24
CA HIS A 199 -0.08 9.53 -12.98
C HIS A 199 0.57 8.84 -11.77
N GLU A 200 0.98 7.57 -11.91
CA GLU A 200 1.75 6.89 -10.86
C GLU A 200 3.23 6.81 -11.25
N PRO A 201 4.14 6.88 -10.28
CA PRO A 201 5.57 6.88 -10.58
C PRO A 201 6.01 5.51 -11.11
N ARG A 202 6.80 5.51 -12.18
CA ARG A 202 7.27 4.26 -12.80
C ARG A 202 8.01 3.35 -11.81
N VAL A 203 8.74 3.94 -10.87
CA VAL A 203 9.46 3.21 -9.81
C VAL A 203 8.53 2.37 -8.93
N ALA A 204 7.25 2.74 -8.82
CA ALA A 204 6.24 1.97 -8.07
C ALA A 204 5.54 0.88 -8.92
N LEU A 205 5.83 0.80 -10.23
CA LEU A 205 5.17 -0.12 -11.15
C LEU A 205 6.14 -1.17 -11.71
N ASP A 206 7.37 -0.76 -12.05
CA ASP A 206 8.35 -1.54 -12.80
C ASP A 206 9.05 -2.57 -11.90
N GLY A 207 8.65 -3.84 -12.02
CA GLY A 207 9.24 -4.97 -11.30
C GLY A 207 10.42 -5.64 -12.04
N GLY A 208 10.91 -5.05 -13.14
CA GLY A 208 11.98 -5.63 -13.96
C GLY A 208 11.49 -6.61 -15.03
N ALA A 209 12.36 -7.46 -15.49
CA ALA A 209 12.11 -8.29 -16.69
C ALA A 209 10.90 -9.23 -16.53
N ASP A 210 10.78 -9.92 -15.40
CA ASP A 210 9.66 -10.82 -15.07
C ASP A 210 8.78 -10.31 -13.93
N GLY A 211 9.02 -9.07 -13.47
CA GLY A 211 8.28 -8.45 -12.39
C GLY A 211 8.69 -8.90 -10.98
N LEU A 212 9.80 -9.63 -10.83
CA LEU A 212 10.22 -10.18 -9.53
C LEU A 212 11.60 -9.69 -9.06
N ASP A 213 12.21 -8.73 -9.75
CA ASP A 213 13.59 -8.31 -9.44
C ASP A 213 13.68 -7.70 -8.04
N LEU A 214 12.73 -6.85 -7.67
CA LEU A 214 12.69 -6.26 -6.33
C LEU A 214 12.35 -7.29 -5.24
N LEU A 215 11.41 -8.19 -5.50
CA LEU A 215 11.09 -9.27 -4.56
C LEU A 215 12.31 -10.14 -4.25
N ARG A 216 13.13 -10.45 -5.27
CA ARG A 216 14.38 -11.20 -5.07
C ARG A 216 15.35 -10.46 -4.15
N ARG A 217 15.51 -9.14 -4.33
CA ARG A 217 16.35 -8.31 -3.46
C ARG A 217 15.82 -8.26 -2.04
N VAL A 218 14.52 -8.03 -1.88
CA VAL A 218 13.87 -8.03 -0.55
C VAL A 218 14.05 -9.39 0.13
N ALA A 219 13.75 -10.48 -0.56
CA ALA A 219 13.83 -11.83 0.01
C ALA A 219 15.28 -12.21 0.41
N ALA A 220 16.28 -11.85 -0.40
CA ALA A 220 17.67 -12.18 -0.13
C ALA A 220 18.20 -11.57 1.19
N ALA A 221 17.75 -10.37 1.54
CA ALA A 221 18.15 -9.68 2.76
C ALA A 221 17.23 -9.97 3.97
N ALA A 222 15.97 -10.36 3.72
CA ALA A 222 14.96 -10.55 4.77
C ALA A 222 15.42 -11.42 5.96
N PRO A 223 16.16 -12.55 5.81
CA PRO A 223 16.59 -13.36 6.93
C PRO A 223 17.45 -12.62 7.98
N GLN A 224 18.12 -11.53 7.58
CA GLN A 224 18.94 -10.73 8.50
C GLN A 224 18.08 -9.78 9.36
N TRP A 225 16.89 -9.43 8.90
CA TRP A 225 15.99 -8.46 9.54
C TRP A 225 14.89 -9.14 10.34
N LEU A 226 14.38 -10.28 9.85
CA LEU A 226 13.30 -11.01 10.50
C LEU A 226 13.74 -11.58 11.85
N ALA A 227 12.88 -11.49 12.85
CA ALA A 227 12.99 -12.24 14.10
C ALA A 227 12.85 -13.75 13.84
N PRO A 228 13.30 -14.62 14.75
CA PRO A 228 12.93 -16.05 14.72
C PRO A 228 11.40 -16.20 14.74
N GLY A 229 10.83 -16.83 13.71
CA GLY A 229 9.38 -16.90 13.51
C GLY A 229 8.78 -15.73 12.73
N GLY A 230 9.53 -14.65 12.52
CA GLY A 230 9.09 -13.50 11.72
C GLY A 230 8.88 -13.85 10.25
N SER A 231 8.03 -13.10 9.59
CA SER A 231 7.58 -13.41 8.22
C SER A 231 7.67 -12.23 7.27
N LEU A 232 8.17 -12.49 6.06
CA LEU A 232 8.09 -11.63 4.88
C LEU A 232 6.77 -11.93 4.15
N LEU A 233 6.04 -10.87 3.74
CA LEU A 233 4.86 -10.96 2.90
C LEU A 233 5.01 -10.05 1.67
N SER A 234 4.59 -10.55 0.50
CA SER A 234 4.53 -9.71 -0.70
C SER A 234 3.34 -10.11 -1.58
N GLU A 235 2.68 -9.10 -2.16
CA GLU A 235 1.67 -9.29 -3.18
C GLU A 235 2.34 -9.64 -4.51
N VAL A 236 1.77 -10.59 -5.24
CA VAL A 236 2.22 -11.00 -6.58
C VAL A 236 1.01 -11.36 -7.43
N SER A 237 1.15 -11.37 -8.76
CA SER A 237 0.11 -11.94 -9.60
C SER A 237 0.06 -13.46 -9.45
N GLU A 238 -1.11 -14.06 -9.70
CA GLU A 238 -1.27 -15.53 -9.68
C GLU A 238 -0.24 -16.21 -10.59
N ARG A 239 0.01 -15.65 -11.77
CA ARG A 239 0.99 -16.17 -12.74
C ARG A 239 2.42 -16.18 -12.20
N GLN A 240 2.75 -15.22 -11.32
CA GLN A 240 4.09 -15.11 -10.72
C GLN A 240 4.25 -15.97 -9.46
N ALA A 241 3.16 -16.48 -8.86
CA ALA A 241 3.17 -17.14 -7.54
C ALA A 241 4.22 -18.26 -7.42
N ALA A 242 4.34 -19.13 -8.43
CA ALA A 242 5.30 -20.23 -8.41
C ALA A 242 6.76 -19.74 -8.47
N ALA A 243 7.04 -18.70 -9.26
CA ALA A 243 8.38 -18.11 -9.39
C ALA A 243 8.74 -17.31 -8.14
N ALA A 244 7.81 -16.53 -7.60
CA ALA A 244 7.95 -15.80 -6.35
C ALA A 244 8.25 -16.75 -5.17
N ARG A 245 7.52 -17.88 -5.08
CA ARG A 245 7.79 -18.90 -4.06
C ARG A 245 9.21 -19.44 -4.14
N ARG A 246 9.70 -19.75 -5.35
CA ARG A 246 11.10 -20.19 -5.52
C ARG A 246 12.10 -19.12 -5.11
N ALA A 247 11.85 -17.85 -5.49
CA ALA A 247 12.72 -16.73 -5.14
C ALA A 247 12.83 -16.55 -3.62
N VAL A 248 11.70 -16.58 -2.91
CA VAL A 248 11.68 -16.46 -1.44
C VAL A 248 12.27 -17.68 -0.76
N ALA A 249 12.01 -18.90 -1.27
CA ALA A 249 12.62 -20.13 -0.73
C ALA A 249 14.15 -20.16 -0.88
N ALA A 250 14.68 -19.59 -1.95
CA ALA A 250 16.12 -19.51 -2.18
C ALA A 250 16.88 -18.70 -1.11
N SER A 251 16.18 -17.82 -0.36
CA SER A 251 16.74 -17.09 0.79
C SER A 251 16.72 -17.87 2.11
N GLY A 252 16.30 -19.14 2.10
CA GLY A 252 16.25 -19.99 3.30
C GLY A 252 15.00 -19.82 4.14
N LEU A 253 14.00 -19.08 3.65
CA LEU A 253 12.70 -18.92 4.32
C LEU A 253 11.78 -20.11 3.98
N GLY A 254 10.99 -20.55 4.94
CA GLY A 254 9.88 -21.47 4.70
C GLY A 254 8.74 -20.76 4.00
N THR A 255 8.26 -21.29 2.87
CA THR A 255 7.34 -20.55 2.00
C THR A 255 5.95 -21.14 1.93
N ARG A 256 4.92 -20.28 1.92
CA ARG A 256 3.55 -20.62 1.54
C ARG A 256 2.97 -19.54 0.63
N VAL A 257 2.02 -19.92 -0.22
CA VAL A 257 1.21 -18.99 -1.02
C VAL A 257 -0.21 -19.03 -0.46
N THR A 258 -0.82 -17.88 -0.36
CA THR A 258 -2.24 -17.73 0.01
C THR A 258 -2.91 -16.78 -0.95
N SER A 259 -4.20 -17.00 -1.24
CA SER A 259 -4.97 -16.18 -2.18
C SER A 259 -6.39 -15.94 -1.69
N SER A 260 -6.99 -14.88 -2.20
CA SER A 260 -8.39 -14.54 -2.00
C SER A 260 -9.06 -14.35 -3.36
N SER A 261 -10.04 -15.17 -3.70
CA SER A 261 -10.85 -15.02 -4.91
C SER A 261 -11.68 -13.74 -4.91
N ASP A 262 -12.21 -13.35 -3.73
CA ASP A 262 -13.08 -12.19 -3.59
C ASP A 262 -12.34 -10.86 -3.80
N MET A 263 -11.02 -10.88 -3.55
CA MET A 263 -10.16 -9.70 -3.68
C MET A 263 -9.23 -9.78 -4.90
N ASP A 264 -9.28 -10.88 -5.65
CA ASP A 264 -8.35 -11.15 -6.76
C ASP A 264 -6.88 -10.89 -6.34
N ALA A 265 -6.50 -11.47 -5.21
CA ALA A 265 -5.21 -11.20 -4.58
C ALA A 265 -4.46 -12.49 -4.26
N THR A 266 -3.15 -12.47 -4.51
CA THR A 266 -2.24 -13.56 -4.18
C THR A 266 -1.05 -13.01 -3.39
N VAL A 267 -0.75 -13.63 -2.25
CA VAL A 267 0.33 -13.24 -1.35
C VAL A 267 1.29 -14.40 -1.15
N ILE A 268 2.57 -14.16 -1.34
CA ILE A 268 3.65 -15.04 -0.91
C ILE A 268 4.05 -14.70 0.53
N VAL A 269 4.18 -15.72 1.36
CA VAL A 269 4.68 -15.59 2.73
C VAL A 269 5.95 -16.42 2.87
N GLY A 270 7.02 -15.77 3.38
CA GLY A 270 8.29 -16.41 3.71
C GLY A 270 8.59 -16.28 5.19
N THR A 271 8.63 -17.38 5.95
CA THR A 271 8.85 -17.37 7.41
C THR A 271 10.28 -17.79 7.74
N ARG A 272 10.95 -17.03 8.60
CA ARG A 272 12.23 -17.40 9.18
C ARG A 272 12.01 -18.41 10.32
N TYR A 273 12.39 -19.66 10.12
CA TYR A 273 12.35 -20.63 11.21
C TYR A 273 13.36 -20.29 12.30
N GLY A 274 12.96 -20.41 13.56
CA GLY A 274 13.89 -20.38 14.67
C GLY A 274 14.88 -21.52 14.55
N THR A 275 16.13 -21.28 14.93
CA THR A 275 17.10 -22.37 15.12
C THR A 275 16.54 -23.32 16.17
N LEU A 276 16.17 -24.53 15.78
CA LEU A 276 15.91 -25.58 16.74
C LEU A 276 17.22 -25.81 17.50
N HIS A 277 17.33 -25.29 18.72
CA HIS A 277 18.37 -25.75 19.63
C HIS A 277 18.09 -27.24 19.87
N ARG A 278 18.93 -28.08 19.27
CA ARG A 278 19.02 -29.50 19.59
C ARG A 278 19.69 -29.67 20.94
#